data_0c3c1ff602225442ac4fe1bb4146d028
#
_entry.id   0c3c1ff602225442ac4fe1bb4146d028
#
_cell.length_a   1.000
_cell.length_b   1.000
_cell.length_c   1.000
_cell.angle_alpha   90.00
_cell.angle_beta   90.00
_cell.angle_gamma   90.00
#
_symmetry.space_group_name_H-M   'P 1'
#
loop_
_entity.id
_entity.type
_entity.pdbx_description
1 polymer ?
#
loop_
_entity_poly.entity_id
_entity_poly.type
_entity_poly.pdbx_seq_one_letter_code
_entity_poly.pdbx_strand_id
1 'polypeptide(L)'
;RRYPSLGEAVKITTWASGFKGFLGMRNFTMETEDGEMLACANSIWSYVNMETGHPVRAPKETTDAYGIDDLIDEDFGERKVKMPEADFIGEPFPVRPHNLDTNHHVNNAQFISLAGECLPKNFTVRRMRAEYKQQAHLGDVLHPLRAETENGCFISLNDEKGQPYVVVERSEERRVGK
;
A
#
# COMPACT_ATOMS: atom_id res chain seq x y z
N ARG A 1 -11.92 8.93 5.20
CA ARG A 1 -13.03 9.78 5.60
C ARG A 1 -12.60 11.25 5.63
N ARG A 2 -11.84 11.69 6.61
CA ARG A 2 -11.12 12.97 6.59
C ARG A 2 -9.69 12.79 7.06
N TYR A 3 -8.82 13.71 6.71
CA TYR A 3 -7.49 13.78 7.30
C TYR A 3 -7.55 14.36 8.73
N PRO A 4 -6.66 13.93 9.64
CA PRO A 4 -6.52 14.59 10.93
C PRO A 4 -5.98 16.02 10.75
N SER A 5 -6.37 16.92 11.66
CA SER A 5 -5.83 18.27 11.72
C SER A 5 -4.43 18.29 12.35
N LEU A 6 -3.64 19.31 12.06
CA LEU A 6 -2.33 19.46 12.70
C LEU A 6 -2.50 19.61 14.21
N GLY A 7 -1.82 18.76 14.97
CA GLY A 7 -1.90 18.72 16.44
C GLY A 7 -3.07 17.90 17.00
N GLU A 8 -3.92 17.35 16.15
CA GLU A 8 -4.99 16.45 16.58
C GLU A 8 -4.41 15.10 17.02
N ALA A 9 -4.75 14.65 18.23
CA ALA A 9 -4.37 13.34 18.70
C ALA A 9 -5.17 12.26 17.98
N VAL A 10 -4.50 11.19 17.56
CA VAL A 10 -5.13 10.06 16.87
C VAL A 10 -4.74 8.75 17.53
N LYS A 11 -5.70 7.83 17.60
CA LYS A 11 -5.50 6.44 18.03
C LYS A 11 -5.39 5.55 16.79
N ILE A 12 -4.28 4.81 16.66
CA ILE A 12 -4.10 3.81 15.62
C ILE A 12 -4.21 2.42 16.25
N THR A 13 -5.14 1.62 15.74
CA THR A 13 -5.34 0.23 16.18
C THR A 13 -5.04 -0.71 15.03
N THR A 14 -4.44 -1.88 15.34
CA THR A 14 -4.14 -2.90 14.34
C THR A 14 -4.29 -4.30 14.95
N TRP A 15 -4.82 -5.22 14.16
CA TRP A 15 -5.00 -6.63 14.57
C TRP A 15 -4.92 -7.58 13.37
N ALA A 16 -4.57 -8.84 13.64
CA ALA A 16 -4.62 -9.88 12.63
C ALA A 16 -6.07 -10.33 12.43
N SER A 17 -6.48 -10.47 11.18
CA SER A 17 -7.82 -10.96 10.84
C SER A 17 -7.82 -12.36 10.21
N GLY A 18 -6.65 -12.96 10.04
CA GLY A 18 -6.56 -14.35 9.61
C GLY A 18 -5.24 -14.70 8.94
N PHE A 19 -5.08 -16.01 8.69
CA PHE A 19 -3.94 -16.57 7.95
C PHE A 19 -4.43 -17.59 6.93
N LYS A 20 -3.83 -17.56 5.73
CA LYS A 20 -4.12 -18.51 4.65
C LYS A 20 -2.84 -18.89 3.91
N GLY A 21 -2.34 -20.11 4.14
CA GLY A 21 -1.08 -20.58 3.56
C GLY A 21 0.10 -19.75 4.05
N PHE A 22 0.75 -19.03 3.14
CA PHE A 22 1.84 -18.10 3.44
C PHE A 22 1.37 -16.65 3.62
N LEU A 23 0.07 -16.39 3.56
CA LEU A 23 -0.49 -15.05 3.68
C LEU A 23 -1.04 -14.80 5.09
N GLY A 24 -0.72 -13.64 5.65
CA GLY A 24 -1.36 -13.08 6.83
C GLY A 24 -2.16 -11.83 6.46
N MET A 25 -3.37 -11.71 7.00
CA MET A 25 -4.25 -10.56 6.82
C MET A 25 -4.26 -9.72 8.10
N ARG A 26 -4.22 -8.40 7.95
CA ARG A 26 -4.19 -7.45 9.06
C ARG A 26 -5.04 -6.23 8.75
N ASN A 27 -5.79 -5.80 9.74
CA ASN A 27 -6.61 -4.60 9.69
C ASN A 27 -5.95 -3.44 10.47
N PHE A 28 -6.32 -2.24 10.11
CA PHE A 28 -5.89 -0.99 10.76
C PHE A 28 -7.06 -0.03 10.81
N THR A 29 -7.18 0.69 11.93
CA THR A 29 -8.04 1.87 12.05
C THR A 29 -7.25 3.06 12.55
N MET A 30 -7.68 4.25 12.16
CA MET A 30 -7.25 5.52 12.70
C MET A 30 -8.49 6.28 13.16
N GLU A 31 -8.52 6.66 14.43
CA GLU A 31 -9.64 7.30 15.09
C GLU A 31 -9.16 8.53 15.87
N THR A 32 -10.05 9.50 16.07
CA THR A 32 -9.83 10.56 17.06
C THR A 32 -9.93 10.00 18.49
N GLU A 33 -9.56 10.77 19.49
CA GLU A 33 -9.74 10.40 20.90
C GLU A 33 -11.22 10.19 21.25
N ASP A 34 -12.13 10.92 20.59
CA ASP A 34 -13.59 10.80 20.77
C ASP A 34 -14.21 9.65 19.97
N GLY A 35 -13.42 8.88 19.24
CA GLY A 35 -13.87 7.69 18.50
C GLY A 35 -14.40 7.97 17.09
N GLU A 36 -14.19 9.18 16.54
CA GLU A 36 -14.50 9.41 15.12
C GLU A 36 -13.52 8.63 14.23
N MET A 37 -14.04 7.76 13.36
CA MET A 37 -13.24 7.01 12.39
C MET A 37 -12.71 7.92 11.28
N LEU A 38 -11.41 8.15 11.25
CA LEU A 38 -10.70 8.94 10.23
C LEU A 38 -10.32 8.11 9.01
N ALA A 39 -9.75 6.92 9.24
CA ALA A 39 -9.35 6.00 8.17
C ALA A 39 -9.43 4.55 8.65
N CYS A 40 -9.62 3.64 7.71
CA CYS A 40 -9.43 2.22 7.91
C CYS A 40 -8.68 1.61 6.73
N ALA A 41 -7.98 0.53 6.98
CA ALA A 41 -7.24 -0.20 5.96
C ALA A 41 -7.15 -1.68 6.29
N ASN A 42 -6.99 -2.49 5.25
CA ASN A 42 -6.49 -3.85 5.40
C ASN A 42 -5.17 -4.01 4.65
N SER A 43 -4.40 -5.01 5.02
CA SER A 43 -3.17 -5.38 4.33
C SER A 43 -3.03 -6.89 4.28
N ILE A 44 -2.36 -7.37 3.23
CA ILE A 44 -2.02 -8.78 3.04
C ILE A 44 -0.51 -8.88 2.98
N TRP A 45 0.05 -9.69 3.86
CA TRP A 45 1.49 -9.89 4.04
C TRP A 45 1.88 -11.30 3.62
N SER A 46 3.03 -11.44 2.98
CA SER A 46 3.62 -12.75 2.70
C SER A 46 4.64 -13.10 3.77
N TYR A 47 4.51 -14.31 4.32
CA TYR A 47 5.53 -14.88 5.19
C TYR A 47 6.61 -15.51 4.32
N VAL A 48 7.85 -15.04 4.41
CA VAL A 48 8.97 -15.45 3.57
C VAL A 48 10.09 -16.05 4.42
N ASN A 49 10.73 -17.08 3.87
CA ASN A 49 11.98 -17.58 4.42
C ASN A 49 13.10 -16.60 4.06
N MET A 50 13.80 -16.07 5.07
CA MET A 50 14.81 -15.02 4.88
C MET A 50 16.10 -15.52 4.19
N GLU A 51 16.37 -16.84 4.23
CA GLU A 51 17.53 -17.41 3.56
C GLU A 51 17.28 -17.63 2.07
N THR A 52 16.06 -18.07 1.72
CA THR A 52 15.72 -18.43 0.33
C THR A 52 14.97 -17.33 -0.40
N GLY A 53 14.39 -16.35 0.31
CA GLY A 53 13.54 -15.32 -0.25
C GLY A 53 12.17 -15.82 -0.74
N HIS A 54 11.84 -17.12 -0.55
CA HIS A 54 10.59 -17.70 -1.02
C HIS A 54 9.47 -17.63 0.02
N PRO A 55 8.20 -17.43 -0.42
CA PRO A 55 7.05 -17.55 0.46
C PRO A 55 6.95 -18.96 1.04
N VAL A 56 6.78 -19.04 2.35
CA VAL A 56 6.60 -20.30 3.08
C VAL A 56 5.42 -20.17 4.05
N ARG A 57 4.80 -21.30 4.37
CA ARG A 57 3.71 -21.31 5.36
C ARG A 57 4.25 -20.89 6.73
N ALA A 58 3.57 -19.91 7.35
CA ALA A 58 3.91 -19.50 8.70
C ALA A 58 3.76 -20.69 9.69
N PRO A 59 4.73 -20.90 10.60
CA PRO A 59 4.62 -21.92 11.64
C PRO A 59 3.37 -21.72 12.48
N LYS A 60 2.77 -22.84 12.93
CA LYS A 60 1.54 -22.79 13.74
C LYS A 60 1.72 -21.97 15.02
N GLU A 61 2.86 -22.14 15.70
CA GLU A 61 3.21 -21.37 16.91
C GLU A 61 3.23 -19.85 16.66
N THR A 62 3.72 -19.43 15.47
CA THR A 62 3.72 -18.02 15.07
C THR A 62 2.30 -17.52 14.86
N THR A 63 1.45 -18.28 14.15
CA THR A 63 0.06 -17.87 13.88
C THR A 63 -0.81 -17.92 15.15
N ASP A 64 -0.58 -18.87 16.03
CA ASP A 64 -1.31 -19.01 17.30
C ASP A 64 -0.96 -17.89 18.30
N ALA A 65 0.22 -17.27 18.18
CA ALA A 65 0.62 -16.13 19.01
C ALA A 65 -0.16 -14.84 18.69
N TYR A 66 -0.78 -14.77 17.52
CA TYR A 66 -1.65 -13.65 17.14
C TYR A 66 -3.10 -13.94 17.57
N GLY A 67 -3.69 -13.04 18.33
CA GLY A 67 -5.16 -13.03 18.48
C GLY A 67 -5.77 -12.67 17.13
N ILE A 68 -6.74 -13.46 16.65
CA ILE A 68 -7.50 -13.18 15.44
C ILE A 68 -8.79 -12.49 15.84
N ASP A 69 -9.10 -11.38 15.18
CA ASP A 69 -10.33 -10.63 15.39
C ASP A 69 -11.03 -10.38 14.05
N ASP A 70 -12.26 -9.90 14.10
CA ASP A 70 -13.12 -9.76 12.92
C ASP A 70 -12.54 -8.83 11.86
N LEU A 71 -12.92 -9.11 10.62
CA LEU A 71 -12.65 -8.23 9.49
C LEU A 71 -13.41 -6.90 9.64
N ILE A 72 -12.81 -5.81 9.18
CA ILE A 72 -13.53 -4.55 9.00
C ILE A 72 -14.57 -4.75 7.90
N ASP A 73 -15.82 -4.37 8.17
CA ASP A 73 -16.92 -4.41 7.21
C ASP A 73 -16.82 -3.24 6.22
N GLU A 74 -15.87 -3.36 5.29
CA GLU A 74 -15.62 -2.39 4.20
C GLU A 74 -15.16 -3.13 2.95
N ASP A 75 -15.59 -2.66 1.78
CA ASP A 75 -15.09 -3.18 0.49
C ASP A 75 -13.70 -2.63 0.21
N PHE A 76 -12.67 -3.42 0.46
CA PHE A 76 -11.28 -3.08 0.13
C PHE A 76 -10.91 -3.42 -1.33
N GLY A 77 -11.79 -4.08 -2.07
CA GLY A 77 -11.57 -4.50 -3.45
C GLY A 77 -10.65 -5.72 -3.59
N GLU A 78 -10.26 -6.01 -4.82
CA GLU A 78 -9.41 -7.16 -5.12
C GLU A 78 -7.98 -6.99 -4.59
N ARG A 79 -7.33 -8.11 -4.22
CA ARG A 79 -5.93 -8.11 -3.75
C ARG A 79 -4.95 -7.52 -4.75
N LYS A 80 -5.14 -7.80 -6.05
CA LYS A 80 -4.25 -7.31 -7.11
C LYS A 80 -4.71 -5.95 -7.62
N VAL A 81 -3.74 -5.08 -7.88
CA VAL A 81 -3.96 -3.80 -8.55
C VAL A 81 -3.45 -3.93 -9.99
N LYS A 82 -4.37 -3.93 -10.94
CA LYS A 82 -4.03 -4.02 -12.37
C LYS A 82 -3.82 -2.60 -12.91
N MET A 83 -2.63 -2.35 -13.47
CA MET A 83 -2.33 -1.11 -14.17
C MET A 83 -3.09 -1.09 -15.50
N PRO A 84 -3.93 -0.09 -15.78
CA PRO A 84 -4.48 0.14 -17.12
C PRO A 84 -3.39 0.54 -18.12
N GLU A 85 -3.76 0.69 -19.39
CA GLU A 85 -2.86 1.28 -20.37
C GLU A 85 -2.48 2.70 -19.93
N ALA A 86 -1.18 2.99 -19.90
CA ALA A 86 -0.69 4.28 -19.42
C ALA A 86 -0.93 5.37 -20.46
N ASP A 87 -1.44 6.51 -20.01
CA ASP A 87 -1.64 7.73 -20.80
C ASP A 87 -0.53 8.77 -20.57
N PHE A 88 0.32 8.56 -19.57
CA PHE A 88 1.43 9.46 -19.25
C PHE A 88 2.66 8.65 -18.79
N ILE A 89 3.83 9.08 -19.30
CA ILE A 89 5.16 8.59 -18.90
C ILE A 89 5.88 9.74 -18.21
N GLY A 90 6.21 9.55 -16.92
CA GLY A 90 6.93 10.53 -16.13
C GLY A 90 8.44 10.46 -16.33
N GLU A 91 9.14 11.52 -15.89
CA GLU A 91 10.60 11.54 -15.88
C GLU A 91 11.14 10.50 -14.88
N PRO A 92 12.08 9.64 -15.27
CA PRO A 92 12.73 8.70 -14.35
C PRO A 92 13.51 9.42 -13.25
N PHE A 93 13.53 8.85 -12.07
CA PHE A 93 14.29 9.39 -10.93
C PHE A 93 14.94 8.28 -10.09
N PRO A 94 16.13 8.54 -9.52
CA PRO A 94 16.85 7.55 -8.74
C PRO A 94 16.30 7.42 -7.31
N VAL A 95 16.37 6.20 -6.77
CA VAL A 95 16.19 5.95 -5.34
C VAL A 95 17.33 6.61 -4.56
N ARG A 96 16.97 7.37 -3.54
CA ARG A 96 17.90 8.15 -2.69
C ARG A 96 17.98 7.57 -1.28
N PRO A 97 19.03 7.89 -0.49
CA PRO A 97 19.22 7.34 0.86
C PRO A 97 18.02 7.55 1.80
N HIS A 98 17.32 8.69 1.71
CA HIS A 98 16.17 8.99 2.55
C HIS A 98 14.90 8.20 2.19
N ASN A 99 14.90 7.51 1.04
CA ASN A 99 13.80 6.61 0.66
C ASN A 99 13.91 5.23 1.32
N LEU A 100 15.09 4.89 1.90
CA LEU A 100 15.37 3.56 2.42
C LEU A 100 14.92 3.39 3.87
N ASP A 101 14.53 2.18 4.21
CA ASP A 101 14.33 1.72 5.58
C ASP A 101 15.61 1.06 6.16
N THR A 102 15.51 0.50 7.36
CA THR A 102 16.62 -0.20 8.04
C THR A 102 17.02 -1.51 7.36
N ASN A 103 16.23 -2.03 6.44
CA ASN A 103 16.55 -3.20 5.63
C ASN A 103 17.24 -2.81 4.31
N HIS A 104 17.56 -1.53 4.12
CA HIS A 104 18.17 -0.97 2.90
C HIS A 104 17.29 -1.11 1.64
N HIS A 105 15.97 -1.24 1.80
CA HIS A 105 15.00 -1.22 0.73
C HIS A 105 14.17 0.06 0.79
N VAL A 106 13.60 0.46 -0.35
CA VAL A 106 12.65 1.57 -0.36
C VAL A 106 11.48 1.23 0.55
N ASN A 107 11.27 2.09 1.55
CA ASN A 107 10.15 1.94 2.48
C ASN A 107 8.81 2.02 1.74
N ASN A 108 7.85 1.17 2.12
CA ASN A 108 6.53 1.13 1.51
C ASN A 108 5.81 2.49 1.50
N ALA A 109 5.94 3.29 2.57
CA ALA A 109 5.37 4.63 2.63
C ALA A 109 6.07 5.60 1.67
N GLN A 110 7.38 5.42 1.41
CA GLN A 110 8.11 6.21 0.43
C GLN A 110 7.62 5.93 -0.99
N PHE A 111 7.35 4.68 -1.35
CA PHE A 111 6.71 4.37 -2.64
C PHE A 111 5.37 5.09 -2.80
N ILE A 112 4.54 5.15 -1.75
CA ILE A 112 3.26 5.86 -1.78
C ILE A 112 3.47 7.37 -1.95
N SER A 113 4.48 7.95 -1.28
CA SER A 113 4.84 9.36 -1.41
C SER A 113 5.29 9.69 -2.83
N LEU A 114 6.25 8.91 -3.36
CA LEU A 114 6.78 9.07 -4.71
C LEU A 114 5.70 8.91 -5.80
N ALA A 115 4.82 7.90 -5.66
CA ALA A 115 3.66 7.78 -6.53
C ALA A 115 2.71 8.98 -6.40
N GLY A 116 2.67 9.63 -5.22
CA GLY A 116 1.89 10.85 -4.99
C GLY A 116 2.34 12.03 -5.84
N GLU A 117 3.62 12.14 -6.12
CA GLU A 117 4.19 13.21 -6.94
C GLU A 117 3.76 13.09 -8.42
N CYS A 118 3.32 11.90 -8.85
CA CYS A 118 2.84 11.65 -10.20
C CYS A 118 1.34 11.92 -10.38
N LEU A 119 0.61 12.29 -9.33
CA LEU A 119 -0.82 12.60 -9.41
C LEU A 119 -1.09 13.90 -10.17
N PRO A 120 -2.27 14.02 -10.80
CA PRO A 120 -2.74 15.30 -11.33
C PRO A 120 -2.81 16.37 -10.22
N LYS A 121 -2.64 17.64 -10.61
CA LYS A 121 -2.79 18.76 -9.67
C LYS A 121 -4.19 18.76 -9.05
N ASN A 122 -4.24 19.03 -7.73
CA ASN A 122 -5.49 19.11 -6.95
C ASN A 122 -6.25 17.78 -6.78
N PHE A 123 -5.61 16.62 -7.03
CA PHE A 123 -6.21 15.32 -6.81
C PHE A 123 -6.39 15.04 -5.30
N THR A 124 -7.62 14.84 -4.86
CA THR A 124 -7.93 14.53 -3.44
C THR A 124 -8.07 13.04 -3.25
N VAL A 125 -7.14 12.42 -2.53
CA VAL A 125 -7.18 10.98 -2.29
C VAL A 125 -8.19 10.67 -1.17
N ARG A 126 -9.23 9.88 -1.50
CA ARG A 126 -10.21 9.34 -0.55
C ARG A 126 -10.03 7.86 -0.30
N ARG A 127 -9.54 7.15 -1.31
CA ARG A 127 -9.22 5.73 -1.24
C ARG A 127 -7.90 5.48 -1.94
N MET A 128 -7.14 4.52 -1.42
CA MET A 128 -5.90 4.09 -2.02
C MET A 128 -5.77 2.58 -1.90
N ARG A 129 -5.25 1.94 -2.96
CA ARG A 129 -4.80 0.56 -2.94
C ARG A 129 -3.38 0.52 -3.49
N ALA A 130 -2.53 -0.31 -2.90
CA ALA A 130 -1.16 -0.48 -3.36
C ALA A 130 -0.79 -1.96 -3.40
N GLU A 131 -0.15 -2.39 -4.48
CA GLU A 131 0.43 -3.71 -4.61
C GLU A 131 1.94 -3.57 -4.78
N TYR A 132 2.72 -3.97 -3.77
CA TYR A 132 4.17 -4.03 -3.81
C TYR A 132 4.61 -5.35 -4.44
N LYS A 133 5.41 -5.29 -5.50
CA LYS A 133 5.78 -6.46 -6.32
C LYS A 133 7.26 -6.81 -6.21
N GLN A 134 8.12 -5.81 -6.05
CA GLN A 134 9.57 -5.97 -5.94
C GLN A 134 10.12 -5.00 -4.89
N GLN A 135 11.30 -5.32 -4.38
CA GLN A 135 12.09 -4.40 -3.57
C GLN A 135 12.93 -3.51 -4.48
N ALA A 136 13.05 -2.23 -4.14
CA ALA A 136 13.99 -1.32 -4.78
C ALA A 136 15.08 -0.91 -3.80
N HIS A 137 16.29 -0.68 -4.32
CA HIS A 137 17.50 -0.43 -3.57
C HIS A 137 18.08 0.93 -3.91
N LEU A 138 19.08 1.35 -3.15
CA LEU A 138 19.80 2.60 -3.41
C LEU A 138 20.38 2.60 -4.83
N GLY A 139 20.06 3.65 -5.59
CA GLY A 139 20.56 3.85 -6.94
C GLY A 139 19.72 3.21 -8.05
N ASP A 140 18.73 2.37 -7.71
CA ASP A 140 17.74 1.93 -8.69
C ASP A 140 17.01 3.14 -9.27
N VAL A 141 16.66 3.08 -10.55
CA VAL A 141 15.94 4.15 -11.24
C VAL A 141 14.46 3.75 -11.35
N LEU A 142 13.60 4.62 -10.87
CA LEU A 142 12.15 4.43 -10.93
C LEU A 142 11.60 5.13 -12.17
N HIS A 143 10.88 4.39 -13.01
CA HIS A 143 10.23 4.84 -14.23
C HIS A 143 8.73 4.96 -13.99
N PRO A 144 8.19 6.19 -13.77
CA PRO A 144 6.78 6.37 -13.48
C PRO A 144 5.90 6.24 -14.72
N LEU A 145 4.82 5.47 -14.59
CA LEU A 145 3.71 5.45 -15.53
C LEU A 145 2.44 5.86 -14.81
N ARG A 146 1.58 6.62 -15.47
CA ARG A 146 0.26 6.99 -14.97
C ARG A 146 -0.83 6.62 -15.97
N ALA A 147 -1.99 6.22 -15.46
CA ALA A 147 -3.21 6.04 -16.22
C ALA A 147 -4.37 6.69 -15.45
N GLU A 148 -5.12 7.56 -16.12
CA GLU A 148 -6.33 8.15 -15.58
C GLU A 148 -7.56 7.40 -16.13
N THR A 149 -8.50 7.09 -15.27
CA THR A 149 -9.74 6.40 -15.61
C THR A 149 -10.93 7.10 -14.92
N GLU A 150 -12.14 6.76 -15.30
CA GLU A 150 -13.36 7.24 -14.61
C GLU A 150 -13.39 6.86 -13.12
N ASN A 151 -12.67 5.81 -12.71
CA ASN A 151 -12.67 5.30 -11.34
C ASN A 151 -11.48 5.78 -10.49
N GLY A 152 -10.53 6.49 -11.08
CA GLY A 152 -9.37 6.98 -10.36
C GLY A 152 -8.10 7.08 -11.19
N CYS A 153 -7.01 7.34 -10.50
CA CYS A 153 -5.68 7.47 -11.08
C CYS A 153 -4.82 6.29 -10.63
N PHE A 154 -4.17 5.64 -11.59
CA PHE A 154 -3.24 4.53 -11.38
C PHE A 154 -1.82 5.01 -11.65
N ILE A 155 -0.90 4.68 -10.75
CA ILE A 155 0.52 4.98 -10.89
C ILE A 155 1.30 3.68 -10.72
N SER A 156 2.20 3.41 -11.65
CA SER A 156 3.18 2.33 -11.54
C SER A 156 4.58 2.93 -11.52
N LEU A 157 5.40 2.52 -10.55
CA LEU A 157 6.83 2.84 -10.54
C LEU A 157 7.57 1.57 -10.94
N ASN A 158 8.24 1.61 -12.10
CA ASN A 158 8.81 0.44 -12.73
C ASN A 158 10.34 0.51 -12.74
N ASP A 159 10.96 -0.66 -12.92
CA ASP A 159 12.38 -0.75 -13.27
C ASP A 159 12.62 -0.40 -14.76
N GLU A 160 13.87 -0.41 -15.18
CA GLU A 160 14.29 -0.15 -16.57
C GLU A 160 13.74 -1.15 -17.59
N LYS A 161 13.29 -2.34 -17.11
CA LYS A 161 12.70 -3.39 -17.95
C LYS A 161 11.17 -3.29 -18.00
N GLY A 162 10.59 -2.26 -17.36
CA GLY A 162 9.15 -2.06 -17.28
C GLY A 162 8.45 -2.97 -16.26
N GLN A 163 9.20 -3.66 -15.37
CA GLN A 163 8.61 -4.45 -14.31
C GLN A 163 8.29 -3.56 -13.10
N PRO A 164 7.06 -3.60 -12.58
CA PRO A 164 6.67 -2.70 -11.50
C PRO A 164 7.30 -3.09 -10.15
N TYR A 165 7.85 -2.13 -9.45
CA TYR A 165 8.12 -2.19 -8.01
C TYR A 165 6.82 -2.10 -7.22
N VAL A 166 5.98 -1.15 -7.59
CA VAL A 166 4.67 -0.91 -6.97
C VAL A 166 3.66 -0.45 -8.00
N VAL A 167 2.40 -0.86 -7.83
CA VAL A 167 1.25 -0.28 -8.53
C VAL A 167 0.31 0.29 -7.49
N VAL A 168 -0.08 1.55 -7.64
CA VAL A 168 -0.95 2.29 -6.73
C VAL A 168 -2.18 2.75 -7.50
N GLU A 169 -3.35 2.42 -6.99
CA GLU A 169 -4.65 2.98 -7.41
C GLU A 169 -5.08 4.02 -6.38
N ARG A 170 -5.50 5.19 -6.83
CA ARG A 170 -6.05 6.27 -6.00
C ARG A 170 -7.35 6.76 -6.58
N SER A 171 -8.35 6.96 -5.75
CA SER A 171 -9.63 7.52 -6.17
C SER A 171 -10.08 8.65 -5.25
N GLU A 172 -10.84 9.58 -5.81
CA GLU A 172 -11.48 10.68 -5.09
C GLU A 172 -12.80 10.24 -4.47
N GLU A 173 -13.43 9.19 -5.02
CA GLU A 173 -14.69 8.65 -4.53
C GLU A 173 -14.47 7.39 -3.67
N ARG A 174 -15.25 7.29 -2.61
CA ARG A 174 -15.41 6.05 -1.85
C ARG A 174 -16.35 5.14 -2.63
N ARG A 175 -15.90 3.94 -3.05
CA ARG A 175 -16.82 2.92 -3.53
C ARG A 175 -17.75 2.54 -2.38
N VAL A 176 -19.02 2.91 -2.50
CA VAL A 176 -20.08 2.38 -1.63
C VAL A 176 -20.33 0.97 -2.12
N GLY A 177 -20.06 -0.03 -1.29
CA GLY A 177 -20.38 -1.42 -1.60
C GLY A 177 -21.87 -1.56 -1.96
N LYS A 178 -22.14 -2.34 -3.02
CA LYS A 178 -23.50 -2.75 -3.37
C LYS A 178 -23.95 -3.86 -2.46
#